data_3cac1c80ccf63a5856e8e778646e07ed
#
_entry.id   3cac1c80ccf63a5856e8e778646e07ed
#
_cell.length_a   1.000
_cell.length_b   1.000
_cell.length_c   1.000
_cell.angle_alpha   90.00
_cell.angle_beta   90.00
_cell.angle_gamma   90.00
#
_symmetry.space_group_name_H-M   'P 1'
#
loop_
_entity.id
_entity.type
_entity.pdbx_description
1 polymer ?
#
loop_
_entity_poly.entity_id
_entity_poly.type
_entity_poly.pdbx_seq_one_letter_code
_entity_poly.pdbx_strand_id
1 'polypeptide(L)'
;MTMAKQAHPLGLYLHIPFCRSKCAYCDFYSLSGREDRMDAYTAALERHLIEVAPQAAQHLVDTVYFGGGTPSYLGEKRLVKLLKAVKKHYHVDPHAEITLEANPDSAGDWKALRALRRAGFNRISLGVQSTDDVCLRALGRIHTWQQVQEAVAACRRAKFPDVSLDLIYGLPGQTMEQWEKTLSDALTLQPEHLSCYGLKLEEGTPLYRQRDSLTLPDDEAQADMYLYAVEYLRQNGY
;
A
#
# COMPACT_ATOMS: atom_id res chain seq x y z
N MET A 1 29.95 17.73 29.97
CA MET A 1 29.44 16.72 29.05
C MET A 1 27.99 17.08 28.76
N THR A 2 27.71 17.74 27.66
CA THR A 2 26.34 18.05 27.21
C THR A 2 25.73 16.74 26.76
N MET A 3 24.72 16.25 27.49
CA MET A 3 23.88 15.14 27.02
C MET A 3 23.33 15.54 25.64
N ALA A 4 23.72 14.81 24.60
CA ALA A 4 23.10 14.98 23.30
C ALA A 4 21.59 14.79 23.50
N LYS A 5 20.78 15.82 23.25
CA LYS A 5 19.33 15.69 23.25
C LYS A 5 18.98 14.58 22.27
N GLN A 6 18.47 13.48 22.78
CA GLN A 6 18.01 12.37 21.97
C GLN A 6 16.91 12.93 21.06
N ALA A 7 17.13 12.91 19.74
CA ALA A 7 16.14 13.39 18.79
C ALA A 7 14.88 12.53 18.92
N HIS A 8 13.70 13.17 18.96
CA HIS A 8 12.44 12.44 19.04
C HIS A 8 12.12 11.77 17.70
N PRO A 9 11.65 10.51 17.69
CA PRO A 9 11.27 9.83 16.44
C PRO A 9 10.08 10.56 15.79
N LEU A 10 10.04 10.56 14.45
CA LEU A 10 8.99 11.18 13.65
C LEU A 10 8.72 10.34 12.40
N GLY A 11 7.44 9.96 12.21
CA GLY A 11 6.97 9.40 10.95
C GLY A 11 6.45 10.52 10.02
N LEU A 12 6.82 10.45 8.74
CA LEU A 12 6.27 11.31 7.70
C LEU A 12 5.30 10.52 6.82
N TYR A 13 4.05 10.97 6.74
CA TYR A 13 3.06 10.44 5.81
C TYR A 13 2.83 11.43 4.66
N LEU A 14 3.08 10.98 3.43
CA LEU A 14 2.81 11.74 2.22
C LEU A 14 1.58 11.18 1.53
N HIS A 15 0.48 11.91 1.57
CA HIS A 15 -0.76 11.51 0.91
C HIS A 15 -0.67 11.75 -0.60
N ILE A 16 -0.88 10.70 -1.39
CA ILE A 16 -0.88 10.77 -2.87
C ILE A 16 -2.29 10.38 -3.36
N PRO A 17 -3.17 11.34 -3.66
CA PRO A 17 -4.60 11.07 -3.86
C PRO A 17 -4.97 10.58 -5.27
N PHE A 18 -4.07 9.97 -6.01
CA PHE A 18 -4.34 9.57 -7.40
C PHE A 18 -4.49 8.06 -7.52
N CYS A 19 -5.57 7.64 -8.23
CA CYS A 19 -5.80 6.26 -8.61
C CYS A 19 -6.10 6.19 -10.11
N ARG A 20 -5.72 5.09 -10.76
CA ARG A 20 -6.15 4.83 -12.14
C ARG A 20 -7.66 4.59 -12.22
N SER A 21 -8.18 3.81 -11.26
CA SER A 21 -9.60 3.52 -11.07
C SER A 21 -9.92 3.52 -9.58
N LYS A 22 -11.13 3.94 -9.20
CA LYS A 22 -11.60 3.87 -7.82
C LYS A 22 -12.29 2.53 -7.59
N CYS A 23 -11.80 1.76 -6.60
CA CYS A 23 -12.38 0.48 -6.24
C CYS A 23 -13.77 0.62 -5.65
N ALA A 24 -14.62 -0.41 -5.81
CA ALA A 24 -16.02 -0.35 -5.41
C ALA A 24 -16.23 -0.23 -3.88
N TYR A 25 -15.25 -0.65 -3.07
CA TYR A 25 -15.29 -0.64 -1.61
C TYR A 25 -14.56 0.55 -0.96
N CYS A 26 -13.75 1.30 -1.75
CA CYS A 26 -12.79 2.24 -1.18
C CYS A 26 -13.42 3.61 -0.89
N ASP A 27 -13.34 4.06 0.35
CA ASP A 27 -13.76 5.38 0.83
C ASP A 27 -12.60 6.38 0.98
N PHE A 28 -11.34 5.93 0.78
CA PHE A 28 -10.17 6.80 0.92
C PHE A 28 -10.28 8.03 0.00
N TYR A 29 -9.76 9.16 0.50
CA TYR A 29 -9.68 10.37 -0.30
C TYR A 29 -8.76 10.17 -1.50
N SER A 30 -9.37 9.90 -2.66
CA SER A 30 -8.66 9.64 -3.90
C SER A 30 -9.41 10.16 -5.13
N LEU A 31 -8.67 10.48 -6.16
CA LEU A 31 -9.13 11.04 -7.43
C LEU A 31 -8.72 10.08 -8.56
N SER A 32 -9.68 9.68 -9.38
CA SER A 32 -9.42 8.94 -10.63
C SER A 32 -9.63 9.84 -11.84
N GLY A 33 -8.86 9.59 -12.93
CA GLY A 33 -8.96 10.37 -14.17
C GLY A 33 -8.51 11.84 -14.01
N ARG A 34 -7.56 12.10 -13.13
CA ARG A 34 -7.05 13.46 -12.85
C ARG A 34 -5.52 13.55 -12.99
N GLU A 35 -5.00 12.86 -13.98
CA GLU A 35 -3.56 12.85 -14.32
C GLU A 35 -3.07 14.26 -14.68
N ASP A 36 -3.97 15.09 -15.21
CA ASP A 36 -3.75 16.51 -15.50
C ASP A 36 -3.28 17.31 -14.27
N ARG A 37 -3.58 16.84 -13.06
CA ARG A 37 -3.23 17.51 -11.80
C ARG A 37 -1.97 16.98 -11.12
N MET A 38 -1.40 15.89 -11.58
CA MET A 38 -0.27 15.24 -10.90
C MET A 38 0.96 16.14 -10.76
N ASP A 39 1.30 16.91 -11.81
CA ASP A 39 2.46 17.81 -11.77
C ASP A 39 2.24 18.98 -10.81
N ALA A 40 1.07 19.61 -10.88
CA ALA A 40 0.71 20.72 -9.99
C ALA A 40 0.64 20.27 -8.53
N TYR A 41 0.06 19.09 -8.28
CA TYR A 41 0.02 18.47 -6.95
C TYR A 41 1.41 18.17 -6.40
N THR A 42 2.27 17.54 -7.22
CA THR A 42 3.65 17.23 -6.83
C THR A 42 4.43 18.48 -6.45
N ALA A 43 4.27 19.56 -7.23
CA ALA A 43 4.91 20.85 -6.94
C ALA A 43 4.35 21.49 -5.66
N ALA A 44 3.05 21.38 -5.41
CA ALA A 44 2.42 21.88 -4.18
C ALA A 44 2.88 21.10 -2.95
N LEU A 45 2.90 19.77 -3.03
CA LEU A 45 3.36 18.91 -1.94
C LEU A 45 4.84 19.14 -1.62
N GLU A 46 5.68 19.31 -2.65
CA GLU A 46 7.10 19.66 -2.46
C GLU A 46 7.26 20.99 -1.71
N ARG A 47 6.51 22.05 -2.10
CA ARG A 47 6.53 23.33 -1.37
C ARG A 47 6.08 23.17 0.07
N HIS A 48 5.00 22.42 0.29
CA HIS A 48 4.49 22.15 1.64
C HIS A 48 5.52 21.42 2.52
N LEU A 49 6.19 20.40 1.98
CA LEU A 49 7.28 19.70 2.68
C LEU A 49 8.39 20.68 3.11
N ILE A 50 8.78 21.62 2.25
CA ILE A 50 9.80 22.61 2.57
C ILE A 50 9.32 23.59 3.63
N GLU A 51 8.08 24.05 3.52
CA GLU A 51 7.46 25.03 4.43
C GLU A 51 7.33 24.50 5.86
N VAL A 52 6.95 23.22 6.02
CA VAL A 52 6.74 22.62 7.36
C VAL A 52 8.00 21.98 7.95
N ALA A 53 9.07 21.79 7.17
CA ALA A 53 10.32 21.18 7.63
C ALA A 53 10.93 21.82 8.89
N PRO A 54 10.90 23.17 9.09
CA PRO A 54 11.42 23.78 10.32
C PRO A 54 10.75 23.28 11.59
N GLN A 55 9.48 22.82 11.52
CA GLN A 55 8.76 22.26 12.68
C GLN A 55 9.33 20.91 13.10
N ALA A 56 9.96 20.19 12.20
CA ALA A 56 10.59 18.89 12.43
C ALA A 56 12.09 18.96 12.76
N ALA A 57 12.68 20.17 12.92
CA ALA A 57 14.12 20.37 13.04
C ALA A 57 14.79 19.62 14.21
N GLN A 58 14.02 19.28 15.27
CA GLN A 58 14.54 18.55 16.45
C GLN A 58 14.15 17.06 16.43
N HIS A 59 13.58 16.57 15.32
CA HIS A 59 13.14 15.19 15.17
C HIS A 59 14.06 14.42 14.24
N LEU A 60 14.17 13.11 14.50
CA LEU A 60 14.78 12.15 13.58
C LEU A 60 13.64 11.41 12.87
N VAL A 61 13.60 11.54 11.55
CA VAL A 61 12.61 10.82 10.74
C VAL A 61 13.06 9.38 10.57
N ASP A 62 12.37 8.45 11.21
CA ASP A 62 12.64 7.00 11.16
C ASP A 62 11.72 6.25 10.19
N THR A 63 10.61 6.86 9.78
CA THR A 63 9.70 6.29 8.78
C THR A 63 9.20 7.37 7.80
N VAL A 64 9.12 7.00 6.51
CA VAL A 64 8.49 7.82 5.47
C VAL A 64 7.51 6.95 4.69
N TYR A 65 6.24 7.29 4.72
CA TYR A 65 5.19 6.51 4.10
C TYR A 65 4.48 7.29 2.99
N PHE A 66 4.55 6.78 1.77
CA PHE A 66 3.79 7.29 0.63
C PHE A 66 2.55 6.44 0.47
N GLY A 67 1.38 7.00 0.81
CA GLY A 67 0.10 6.29 0.82
C GLY A 67 -1.07 7.12 0.30
N GLY A 68 -2.26 6.57 0.40
CA GLY A 68 -3.53 7.26 0.15
C GLY A 68 -4.37 6.68 -0.97
N GLY A 69 -4.18 7.11 -2.21
CA GLY A 69 -4.79 6.51 -3.39
C GLY A 69 -3.96 5.35 -3.90
N THR A 70 -3.14 5.60 -4.91
CA THR A 70 -2.16 4.66 -5.46
C THR A 70 -0.87 5.41 -5.74
N PRO A 71 0.02 5.58 -4.76
CA PRO A 71 1.24 6.37 -4.93
C PRO A 71 2.09 5.96 -6.13
N SER A 72 2.22 4.65 -6.40
CA SER A 72 2.95 4.17 -7.59
C SER A 72 2.41 4.71 -8.92
N TYR A 73 1.11 5.05 -8.99
CA TYR A 73 0.49 5.65 -10.16
C TYR A 73 0.96 7.08 -10.45
N LEU A 74 1.49 7.79 -9.44
CA LEU A 74 2.10 9.13 -9.63
C LEU A 74 3.33 9.08 -10.55
N GLY A 75 3.97 7.93 -10.65
CA GLY A 75 5.14 7.68 -11.49
C GLY A 75 6.47 7.94 -10.77
N GLU A 76 7.52 7.19 -11.16
CA GLU A 76 8.81 7.15 -10.47
C GLU A 76 9.49 8.52 -10.39
N LYS A 77 9.40 9.34 -11.45
CA LYS A 77 10.08 10.66 -11.49
C LYS A 77 9.55 11.60 -10.40
N ARG A 78 8.22 11.67 -10.22
CA ARG A 78 7.58 12.52 -9.22
C ARG A 78 7.83 11.99 -7.81
N LEU A 79 7.75 10.69 -7.61
CA LEU A 79 8.04 10.05 -6.32
C LEU A 79 9.50 10.28 -5.89
N VAL A 80 10.46 10.09 -6.81
CA VAL A 80 11.88 10.37 -6.55
C VAL A 80 12.10 11.85 -6.21
N LYS A 81 11.41 12.76 -6.89
CA LYS A 81 11.48 14.21 -6.60
C LYS A 81 11.02 14.52 -5.19
N LEU A 82 9.87 13.98 -4.76
CA LEU A 82 9.34 14.16 -3.41
C LEU A 82 10.27 13.56 -2.35
N LEU A 83 10.76 12.34 -2.55
CA LEU A 83 11.68 11.71 -1.60
C LEU A 83 13.01 12.48 -1.48
N LYS A 84 13.51 13.05 -2.59
CA LYS A 84 14.69 13.94 -2.53
C LYS A 84 14.41 15.21 -1.71
N ALA A 85 13.22 15.80 -1.82
CA ALA A 85 12.83 16.93 -1.00
C ALA A 85 12.79 16.55 0.49
N VAL A 86 12.20 15.41 0.84
CA VAL A 86 12.23 14.87 2.22
C VAL A 86 13.67 14.75 2.71
N LYS A 87 14.52 14.01 2.01
CA LYS A 87 15.93 13.78 2.42
C LYS A 87 16.78 15.05 2.50
N LYS A 88 16.40 16.10 1.75
CA LYS A 88 17.12 17.39 1.76
C LYS A 88 16.73 18.26 2.94
N HIS A 89 15.47 18.22 3.36
CA HIS A 89 14.91 19.20 4.29
C HIS A 89 14.60 18.62 5.68
N TYR A 90 14.61 17.29 5.82
CA TYR A 90 14.38 16.59 7.09
C TYR A 90 15.62 15.78 7.50
N HIS A 91 15.79 15.62 8.79
CA HIS A 91 16.83 14.75 9.34
C HIS A 91 16.32 13.29 9.29
N VAL A 92 16.57 12.62 8.17
CA VAL A 92 16.12 11.24 7.92
C VAL A 92 17.21 10.26 8.41
N ASP A 93 16.79 9.29 9.21
CA ASP A 93 17.68 8.21 9.68
C ASP A 93 18.20 7.42 8.46
N PRO A 94 19.50 7.10 8.40
CA PRO A 94 20.06 6.26 7.34
C PRO A 94 19.38 4.89 7.19
N HIS A 95 18.76 4.40 8.27
CA HIS A 95 18.03 3.13 8.33
C HIS A 95 16.51 3.30 8.29
N ALA A 96 16.01 4.51 8.05
CA ALA A 96 14.57 4.77 8.00
C ALA A 96 13.85 3.82 7.05
N GLU A 97 12.68 3.34 7.48
CA GLU A 97 11.75 2.66 6.57
C GLU A 97 11.13 3.69 5.62
N ILE A 98 11.25 3.44 4.32
CA ILE A 98 10.67 4.31 3.28
C ILE A 98 9.75 3.46 2.43
N THR A 99 8.45 3.54 2.74
CA THR A 99 7.39 2.72 2.17
C THR A 99 6.69 3.40 1.01
N LEU A 100 6.36 2.62 0.00
CA LEU A 100 5.52 3.00 -1.13
C LEU A 100 4.34 2.05 -1.25
N GLU A 101 3.11 2.57 -1.20
CA GLU A 101 1.93 1.80 -1.64
C GLU A 101 1.86 1.71 -3.16
N ALA A 102 1.51 0.54 -3.66
CA ALA A 102 1.38 0.27 -5.07
C ALA A 102 0.24 -0.70 -5.39
N ASN A 103 -0.32 -0.58 -6.58
CA ASN A 103 -1.17 -1.61 -7.15
C ASN A 103 -0.38 -2.47 -8.13
N PRO A 104 -0.72 -3.75 -8.30
CA PRO A 104 -0.04 -4.64 -9.25
C PRO A 104 0.02 -4.09 -10.68
N ASP A 105 -1.06 -3.43 -11.15
CA ASP A 105 -1.13 -2.82 -12.48
C ASP A 105 -0.16 -1.65 -12.69
N SER A 106 0.39 -1.06 -11.62
CA SER A 106 1.37 0.04 -11.65
C SER A 106 2.77 -0.36 -11.17
N ALA A 107 2.94 -1.61 -10.72
CA ALA A 107 4.20 -2.13 -10.18
C ALA A 107 4.90 -3.16 -11.10
N GLY A 108 4.47 -3.30 -12.36
CA GLY A 108 5.05 -4.28 -13.29
C GLY A 108 6.37 -3.85 -13.91
N ASP A 109 6.70 -2.56 -13.96
CA ASP A 109 7.97 -2.07 -14.53
C ASP A 109 9.12 -2.12 -13.52
N TRP A 110 9.89 -3.20 -13.58
CA TRP A 110 11.07 -3.36 -12.72
C TRP A 110 12.13 -2.26 -12.88
N LYS A 111 12.20 -1.56 -14.04
CA LYS A 111 13.18 -0.45 -14.22
C LYS A 111 12.74 0.77 -13.44
N ALA A 112 11.45 1.12 -13.45
CA ALA A 112 10.87 2.17 -12.63
C ALA A 112 11.04 1.83 -11.13
N LEU A 113 10.71 0.61 -10.72
CA LEU A 113 10.94 0.13 -9.35
C LEU A 113 12.41 0.21 -8.95
N ARG A 114 13.34 -0.14 -9.85
CA ARG A 114 14.78 -0.01 -9.59
C ARG A 114 15.22 1.44 -9.38
N ALA A 115 14.62 2.40 -10.09
CA ALA A 115 14.89 3.82 -9.89
C ALA A 115 14.39 4.28 -8.51
N LEU A 116 13.20 3.85 -8.09
CA LEU A 116 12.67 4.10 -6.75
C LEU A 116 13.56 3.49 -5.66
N ARG A 117 13.97 2.23 -5.83
CA ARG A 117 14.90 1.56 -4.89
C ARG A 117 16.23 2.31 -4.76
N ARG A 118 16.80 2.78 -5.87
CA ARG A 118 18.04 3.59 -5.85
C ARG A 118 17.85 4.96 -5.20
N ALA A 119 16.66 5.54 -5.27
CA ALA A 119 16.34 6.79 -4.59
C ALA A 119 16.23 6.62 -3.07
N GLY A 120 15.98 5.36 -2.62
CA GLY A 120 15.97 4.99 -1.21
C GLY A 120 14.68 4.40 -0.69
N PHE A 121 13.66 4.17 -1.54
CA PHE A 121 12.52 3.35 -1.13
C PHE A 121 13.01 1.95 -0.79
N ASN A 122 12.63 1.41 0.37
CA ASN A 122 13.09 0.11 0.84
C ASN A 122 11.96 -0.86 1.20
N ARG A 123 10.72 -0.39 1.25
CA ARG A 123 9.52 -1.22 1.44
C ARG A 123 8.48 -0.88 0.37
N ILE A 124 7.77 -1.89 -0.15
CA ILE A 124 6.63 -1.71 -1.05
C ILE A 124 5.44 -2.51 -0.53
N SER A 125 4.26 -1.87 -0.42
CA SER A 125 3.01 -2.54 -0.07
C SER A 125 2.13 -2.66 -1.30
N LEU A 126 1.81 -3.90 -1.68
CA LEU A 126 1.03 -4.21 -2.87
C LEU A 126 -0.42 -4.51 -2.49
N GLY A 127 -1.35 -3.72 -3.00
CA GLY A 127 -2.79 -3.94 -2.83
C GLY A 127 -3.27 -5.13 -3.67
N VAL A 128 -3.05 -6.34 -3.18
CA VAL A 128 -3.44 -7.61 -3.83
C VAL A 128 -4.93 -7.88 -3.67
N GLN A 129 -5.43 -7.77 -2.46
CA GLN A 129 -6.79 -7.95 -1.99
C GLN A 129 -7.28 -9.41 -2.04
N SER A 130 -7.14 -10.12 -3.16
CA SER A 130 -7.50 -11.53 -3.35
C SER A 130 -6.63 -12.18 -4.41
N THR A 131 -6.51 -13.51 -4.38
CA THR A 131 -5.89 -14.31 -5.44
C THR A 131 -6.93 -14.88 -6.43
N ASP A 132 -8.20 -14.61 -6.18
CA ASP A 132 -9.31 -14.99 -7.06
C ASP A 132 -9.73 -13.81 -7.94
N ASP A 133 -9.58 -13.97 -9.26
CA ASP A 133 -9.94 -12.94 -10.24
C ASP A 133 -11.43 -12.61 -10.28
N VAL A 134 -12.32 -13.51 -9.82
CA VAL A 134 -13.76 -13.22 -9.69
C VAL A 134 -13.98 -12.24 -8.56
N CYS A 135 -13.38 -12.50 -7.40
CA CYS A 135 -13.41 -11.61 -6.25
C CYS A 135 -12.80 -10.23 -6.59
N LEU A 136 -11.66 -10.21 -7.28
CA LEU A 136 -11.02 -8.96 -7.71
C LEU A 136 -11.95 -8.11 -8.58
N ARG A 137 -12.61 -8.71 -9.57
CA ARG A 137 -13.60 -8.00 -10.42
C ARG A 137 -14.78 -7.48 -9.62
N ALA A 138 -15.29 -8.26 -8.67
CA ALA A 138 -16.40 -7.83 -7.80
C ALA A 138 -16.03 -6.62 -6.93
N LEU A 139 -14.77 -6.50 -6.52
CA LEU A 139 -14.21 -5.36 -5.81
C LEU A 139 -13.93 -4.14 -6.71
N GLY A 140 -14.11 -4.25 -8.03
CA GLY A 140 -13.73 -3.21 -8.99
C GLY A 140 -12.21 -3.09 -9.18
N ARG A 141 -11.44 -4.16 -8.89
CA ARG A 141 -10.01 -4.20 -9.16
C ARG A 141 -9.77 -4.47 -10.65
N ILE A 142 -8.77 -3.79 -11.19
CA ILE A 142 -8.43 -3.87 -12.63
C ILE A 142 -7.25 -4.82 -12.92
N HIS A 143 -6.62 -5.34 -11.88
CA HIS A 143 -5.53 -6.32 -12.00
C HIS A 143 -6.03 -7.76 -11.80
N THR A 144 -5.21 -8.72 -12.20
CA THR A 144 -5.40 -10.16 -12.02
C THR A 144 -4.36 -10.74 -11.06
N TRP A 145 -4.58 -11.97 -10.59
CA TRP A 145 -3.60 -12.70 -9.78
C TRP A 145 -2.26 -12.88 -10.52
N GLN A 146 -2.29 -13.14 -11.83
CA GLN A 146 -1.07 -13.21 -12.63
C GLN A 146 -0.27 -11.90 -12.56
N GLN A 147 -0.93 -10.75 -12.66
CA GLN A 147 -0.25 -9.44 -12.55
C GLN A 147 0.33 -9.19 -11.17
N VAL A 148 -0.26 -9.75 -10.10
CA VAL A 148 0.34 -9.74 -8.75
C VAL A 148 1.68 -10.49 -8.75
N GLN A 149 1.70 -11.70 -9.31
CA GLN A 149 2.93 -12.50 -9.40
C GLN A 149 4.02 -11.77 -10.20
N GLU A 150 3.66 -11.16 -11.32
CA GLU A 150 4.57 -10.35 -12.15
C GLU A 150 5.09 -9.11 -11.38
N ALA A 151 4.22 -8.42 -10.61
CA ALA A 151 4.61 -7.27 -9.80
C ALA A 151 5.59 -7.65 -8.68
N VAL A 152 5.34 -8.75 -7.97
CA VAL A 152 6.27 -9.26 -6.95
C VAL A 152 7.61 -9.64 -7.57
N ALA A 153 7.61 -10.34 -8.71
CA ALA A 153 8.83 -10.67 -9.44
C ALA A 153 9.60 -9.41 -9.88
N ALA A 154 8.90 -8.36 -10.30
CA ALA A 154 9.49 -7.06 -10.64
C ALA A 154 10.10 -6.37 -9.41
N CYS A 155 9.45 -6.42 -8.23
CA CYS A 155 9.99 -5.91 -6.96
C CYS A 155 11.28 -6.64 -6.58
N ARG A 156 11.28 -7.98 -6.65
CA ARG A 156 12.49 -8.79 -6.38
C ARG A 156 13.63 -8.47 -7.34
N ARG A 157 13.34 -8.37 -8.65
CA ARG A 157 14.31 -7.96 -9.66
C ARG A 157 14.86 -6.55 -9.42
N ALA A 158 14.03 -5.64 -8.91
CA ALA A 158 14.44 -4.30 -8.52
C ALA A 158 15.24 -4.28 -7.20
N LYS A 159 15.28 -5.40 -6.46
CA LYS A 159 15.96 -5.59 -5.17
C LYS A 159 15.32 -4.79 -4.03
N PHE A 160 13.98 -4.76 -3.99
CA PHE A 160 13.29 -4.34 -2.79
C PHE A 160 13.52 -5.40 -1.69
N PRO A 161 14.01 -4.99 -0.52
CA PRO A 161 14.27 -5.92 0.58
C PRO A 161 12.98 -6.33 1.32
N ASP A 162 11.94 -5.49 1.24
CA ASP A 162 10.67 -5.70 1.93
C ASP A 162 9.50 -5.51 0.96
N VAL A 163 8.72 -6.57 0.77
CA VAL A 163 7.50 -6.60 -0.03
C VAL A 163 6.36 -7.05 0.86
N SER A 164 5.39 -6.16 1.07
CA SER A 164 4.16 -6.43 1.80
C SER A 164 3.03 -6.72 0.82
N LEU A 165 2.14 -7.67 1.16
CA LEU A 165 0.92 -7.95 0.42
C LEU A 165 -0.28 -7.60 1.29
N ASP A 166 -1.18 -6.77 0.76
CA ASP A 166 -2.42 -6.41 1.45
C ASP A 166 -3.55 -7.29 0.92
N LEU A 167 -4.24 -8.00 1.83
CA LEU A 167 -5.32 -8.95 1.55
C LEU A 167 -6.60 -8.52 2.26
N ILE A 168 -7.75 -8.85 1.67
CA ILE A 168 -9.06 -8.59 2.27
C ILE A 168 -9.82 -9.92 2.39
N TYR A 169 -10.32 -10.21 3.60
CA TYR A 169 -11.25 -11.31 3.86
C TYR A 169 -12.68 -10.78 4.08
N GLY A 170 -13.65 -11.69 4.11
CA GLY A 170 -15.06 -11.32 4.26
C GLY A 170 -15.66 -10.72 2.99
N LEU A 171 -15.11 -11.07 1.82
CA LEU A 171 -15.59 -10.57 0.51
C LEU A 171 -16.98 -11.12 0.19
N PRO A 172 -17.78 -10.43 -0.66
CA PRO A 172 -19.08 -10.94 -1.08
C PRO A 172 -18.97 -12.35 -1.68
N GLY A 173 -19.71 -13.29 -1.10
CA GLY A 173 -19.72 -14.71 -1.50
C GLY A 173 -18.47 -15.50 -1.16
N GLN A 174 -17.50 -14.93 -0.44
CA GLN A 174 -16.28 -15.63 -0.08
C GLN A 174 -16.54 -16.73 0.93
N THR A 175 -16.05 -17.94 0.65
CA THR A 175 -16.04 -19.05 1.58
C THR A 175 -14.73 -19.14 2.36
N MET A 176 -14.70 -19.94 3.43
CA MET A 176 -13.48 -20.20 4.19
C MET A 176 -12.40 -20.82 3.30
N GLU A 177 -12.75 -21.80 2.46
CA GLU A 177 -11.79 -22.46 1.56
C GLU A 177 -11.17 -21.48 0.56
N GLN A 178 -11.93 -20.49 0.09
CA GLN A 178 -11.40 -19.44 -0.79
C GLN A 178 -10.44 -18.51 -0.04
N TRP A 179 -10.71 -18.21 1.24
CA TRP A 179 -9.81 -17.44 2.07
C TRP A 179 -8.52 -18.21 2.38
N GLU A 180 -8.62 -19.48 2.76
CA GLU A 180 -7.48 -20.38 2.97
C GLU A 180 -6.59 -20.45 1.72
N LYS A 181 -7.21 -20.61 0.55
CA LYS A 181 -6.50 -20.59 -0.74
C LYS A 181 -5.80 -19.25 -0.98
N THR A 182 -6.46 -18.13 -0.69
CA THR A 182 -5.87 -16.79 -0.85
C THR A 182 -4.60 -16.65 -0.01
N LEU A 183 -4.63 -17.07 1.25
CA LEU A 183 -3.44 -17.04 2.12
C LEU A 183 -2.34 -17.96 1.60
N SER A 184 -2.69 -19.20 1.23
CA SER A 184 -1.73 -20.16 0.69
C SER A 184 -1.06 -19.67 -0.58
N ASP A 185 -1.83 -19.15 -1.53
CA ASP A 185 -1.30 -18.58 -2.77
C ASP A 185 -0.37 -17.38 -2.49
N ALA A 186 -0.78 -16.46 -1.59
CA ALA A 186 0.02 -15.30 -1.22
C ALA A 186 1.39 -15.70 -0.64
N LEU A 187 1.42 -16.74 0.21
CA LEU A 187 2.67 -17.24 0.80
C LEU A 187 3.62 -17.85 -0.21
N THR A 188 3.12 -18.34 -1.38
CA THR A 188 4.00 -18.82 -2.45
C THR A 188 4.92 -17.71 -2.99
N LEU A 189 4.53 -16.44 -2.83
CA LEU A 189 5.31 -15.28 -3.25
C LEU A 189 6.38 -14.85 -2.23
N GLN A 190 6.41 -15.49 -1.06
CA GLN A 190 7.38 -15.25 0.01
C GLN A 190 7.47 -13.76 0.39
N PRO A 191 6.35 -13.09 0.75
CA PRO A 191 6.41 -11.70 1.21
C PRO A 191 7.13 -11.60 2.56
N GLU A 192 7.71 -10.46 2.86
CA GLU A 192 8.27 -10.17 4.20
C GLU A 192 7.18 -9.75 5.19
N HIS A 193 6.03 -9.30 4.67
CA HIS A 193 4.93 -8.82 5.49
C HIS A 193 3.58 -9.07 4.81
N LEU A 194 2.54 -9.29 5.62
CA LEU A 194 1.16 -9.34 5.15
C LEU A 194 0.28 -8.41 5.99
N SER A 195 -0.63 -7.70 5.33
CA SER A 195 -1.72 -6.98 5.96
C SER A 195 -3.03 -7.68 5.59
N CYS A 196 -3.77 -8.17 6.58
CA CYS A 196 -5.06 -8.83 6.36
C CYS A 196 -6.18 -7.99 6.96
N TYR A 197 -7.11 -7.51 6.13
CA TYR A 197 -8.20 -6.62 6.53
C TYR A 197 -9.55 -7.33 6.36
N GLY A 198 -10.46 -7.17 7.33
CA GLY A 198 -11.88 -7.50 7.11
C GLY A 198 -12.54 -6.47 6.18
N LEU A 199 -13.31 -6.94 5.20
CA LEU A 199 -14.08 -6.03 4.35
C LEU A 199 -15.08 -5.24 5.21
N LYS A 200 -15.00 -3.91 5.11
CA LYS A 200 -15.98 -3.01 5.68
C LYS A 200 -16.76 -2.31 4.57
N LEU A 201 -18.08 -2.33 4.65
CA LEU A 201 -18.96 -1.59 3.74
C LEU A 201 -19.05 -0.13 4.20
N GLU A 202 -18.27 0.75 3.59
CA GLU A 202 -18.27 2.16 3.93
C GLU A 202 -19.35 2.93 3.17
N GLU A 203 -20.10 3.76 3.90
CA GLU A 203 -21.16 4.60 3.36
C GLU A 203 -20.66 5.46 2.19
N GLY A 204 -21.48 5.62 1.15
CA GLY A 204 -21.11 6.40 -0.03
C GLY A 204 -20.35 5.61 -1.10
N THR A 205 -19.80 4.43 -0.80
CA THR A 205 -19.13 3.59 -1.79
C THR A 205 -20.11 2.88 -2.72
N PRO A 206 -19.68 2.51 -3.96
CA PRO A 206 -20.51 1.71 -4.85
C PRO A 206 -20.92 0.36 -4.24
N LEU A 207 -20.02 -0.28 -3.49
CA LEU A 207 -20.29 -1.58 -2.85
C LEU A 207 -21.34 -1.45 -1.74
N TYR A 208 -21.30 -0.38 -0.94
CA TYR A 208 -22.34 -0.10 0.07
C TYR A 208 -23.71 0.07 -0.54
N ARG A 209 -23.83 0.70 -1.72
CA ARG A 209 -25.11 0.88 -2.40
C ARG A 209 -25.75 -0.44 -2.84
N GLN A 210 -24.97 -1.49 -2.95
CA GLN A 210 -25.39 -2.84 -3.34
C GLN A 210 -25.61 -3.76 -2.12
N ARG A 211 -25.40 -3.28 -0.89
CA ARG A 211 -25.37 -4.10 0.35
C ARG A 211 -26.54 -5.05 0.50
N ASP A 212 -27.76 -4.61 0.14
CA ASP A 212 -28.98 -5.41 0.29
C ASP A 212 -29.07 -6.59 -0.72
N SER A 213 -28.21 -6.59 -1.75
CA SER A 213 -28.09 -7.65 -2.76
C SER A 213 -26.82 -8.49 -2.62
N LEU A 214 -25.91 -8.13 -1.68
CA LEU A 214 -24.66 -8.86 -1.46
C LEU A 214 -24.90 -9.98 -0.44
N THR A 215 -24.36 -11.15 -0.72
CA THR A 215 -24.20 -12.21 0.27
C THR A 215 -22.82 -12.05 0.92
N LEU A 216 -22.80 -11.49 2.13
CA LEU A 216 -21.56 -11.39 2.92
C LEU A 216 -21.47 -12.54 3.91
N PRO A 217 -20.26 -13.02 4.24
CA PRO A 217 -20.05 -13.83 5.43
C PRO A 217 -20.57 -13.08 6.66
N ASP A 218 -21.27 -13.77 7.55
CA ASP A 218 -21.73 -13.20 8.81
C ASP A 218 -20.55 -12.91 9.76
N ASP A 219 -20.84 -12.32 10.91
CA ASP A 219 -19.80 -11.91 11.87
C ASP A 219 -19.01 -13.11 12.42
N GLU A 220 -19.67 -14.27 12.59
CA GLU A 220 -19.03 -15.51 13.06
C GLU A 220 -18.07 -16.04 11.99
N ALA A 221 -18.51 -16.15 10.74
CA ALA A 221 -17.65 -16.57 9.63
C ALA A 221 -16.47 -15.61 9.41
N GLN A 222 -16.66 -14.29 9.56
CA GLN A 222 -15.57 -13.34 9.48
C GLN A 222 -14.58 -13.46 10.64
N ALA A 223 -15.06 -13.74 11.85
CA ALA A 223 -14.21 -14.02 13.01
C ALA A 223 -13.39 -15.30 12.80
N ASP A 224 -14.00 -16.34 12.25
CA ASP A 224 -13.30 -17.59 11.91
C ASP A 224 -12.22 -17.35 10.84
N MET A 225 -12.51 -16.57 9.80
CA MET A 225 -11.51 -16.19 8.78
C MET A 225 -10.33 -15.42 9.40
N TYR A 226 -10.59 -14.51 10.34
CA TYR A 226 -9.54 -13.79 11.05
C TYR A 226 -8.68 -14.73 11.89
N LEU A 227 -9.30 -15.56 12.73
CA LEU A 227 -8.59 -16.49 13.62
C LEU A 227 -7.78 -17.52 12.82
N TYR A 228 -8.33 -18.01 11.72
CA TYR A 228 -7.59 -18.88 10.81
C TYR A 228 -6.35 -18.19 10.25
N ALA A 229 -6.48 -16.95 9.78
CA ALA A 229 -5.34 -16.21 9.26
C ALA A 229 -4.23 -16.05 10.31
N VAL A 230 -4.58 -15.67 11.54
CA VAL A 230 -3.62 -15.53 12.64
C VAL A 230 -2.86 -16.83 12.89
N GLU A 231 -3.57 -17.96 13.00
CA GLU A 231 -2.95 -19.25 13.28
C GLU A 231 -2.14 -19.76 12.09
N TYR A 232 -2.68 -19.67 10.87
CA TYR A 232 -2.00 -20.11 9.65
C TYR A 232 -0.71 -19.32 9.39
N LEU A 233 -0.76 -17.99 9.52
CA LEU A 233 0.41 -17.14 9.32
C LEU A 233 1.46 -17.38 10.41
N ARG A 234 1.05 -17.54 11.68
CA ARG A 234 1.97 -17.88 12.78
C ARG A 234 2.70 -19.20 12.53
N GLN A 235 2.00 -20.23 12.02
CA GLN A 235 2.60 -21.54 11.68
C GLN A 235 3.58 -21.43 10.51
N ASN A 236 3.43 -20.43 9.64
CA ASN A 236 4.29 -20.17 8.50
C ASN A 236 5.36 -19.09 8.75
N GLY A 237 5.56 -18.67 10.02
CA GLY A 237 6.67 -17.82 10.43
C GLY A 237 6.42 -16.30 10.35
N TYR A 238 5.13 -15.89 10.30
CA TYR A 238 4.70 -14.47 10.33
C TYR A 238 4.19 -14.05 11.70
#